data_43396fb991aa9cfb1dd1df567698b8e1
#
_entry.id   43396fb991aa9cfb1dd1df567698b8e1
#
_cell.length_a   1.000
_cell.length_b   1.000
_cell.length_c   1.000
_cell.angle_alpha   90.00
_cell.angle_beta   90.00
_cell.angle_gamma   90.00
#
_symmetry.space_group_name_H-M   'P 1'
#
loop_
_entity.id
_entity.type
_entity.pdbx_description
1 polymer ?
#
loop_
_entity_poly.entity_id
_entity_poly.type
_entity_poly.pdbx_seq_one_letter_code
_entity_poly.pdbx_strand_id
1 'polypeptide(L)'
;MAFEPKIAHLESEDAGKAAERYELVIIGGGPAGLTAAIYAGRARIATRVCTGILPGGQPNNTTEVDNFPGFPDGVDGGELARRFQSQAERFGAEIVPETVTGVDFSERPFTIQTDRNTCRAQTVIVATGAAYRRLGIPGEDKFYGRGVSSCATCDGFFYQDKQVVVIGGGDTAMNEALFLTKFAEKVTVIHRRSELRATKIFQERAFANPKIDFLWDSVVEEVLGDQTVTGVRVRNVKTGETSMVKTDGVFVYIGMEPKSSLFVDELELDDNGYIVSNQRQHTSVPGVFAAGDVQDPRYRQVVTAAGTGAIAALEAERYLGDHPGQ
;
A
#
# COMPACT_ATOMS: atom_id res chain seq x y z
N MET A 1 20.35 23.29 19.62
CA MET A 1 20.69 23.96 18.34
C MET A 1 19.59 23.64 17.36
N ALA A 2 18.80 24.64 16.99
CA ALA A 2 17.78 24.48 15.95
C ALA A 2 18.49 24.28 14.61
N PHE A 3 18.04 23.31 13.85
CA PHE A 3 18.59 22.96 12.55
C PHE A 3 17.86 23.80 11.49
N GLU A 4 18.56 24.74 10.85
CA GLU A 4 18.05 25.43 9.66
C GLU A 4 18.51 24.66 8.41
N PRO A 5 17.61 24.13 7.59
CA PRO A 5 17.98 23.53 6.31
C PRO A 5 18.42 24.63 5.35
N LYS A 6 19.56 24.44 4.70
CA LYS A 6 19.98 25.29 3.58
C LYS A 6 19.14 24.93 2.35
N ILE A 7 18.06 25.67 2.13
CA ILE A 7 17.37 25.69 0.85
C ILE A 7 18.24 26.50 -0.11
N ALA A 8 18.84 25.85 -1.09
CA ALA A 8 19.59 26.54 -2.14
C ALA A 8 18.57 27.11 -3.14
N HIS A 9 18.26 28.39 -3.01
CA HIS A 9 17.54 29.13 -4.04
C HIS A 9 18.47 29.38 -5.22
N LEU A 10 18.28 28.64 -6.31
CA LEU A 10 18.90 28.95 -7.60
C LEU A 10 17.88 29.75 -8.40
N GLU A 11 18.11 31.05 -8.49
CA GLU A 11 17.29 31.97 -9.26
C GLU A 11 17.51 31.77 -10.77
N SER A 12 16.43 31.58 -11.51
CA SER A 12 16.38 31.80 -12.96
C SER A 12 15.28 32.82 -13.26
N GLU A 13 15.67 33.90 -13.93
CA GLU A 13 14.79 34.97 -14.40
C GLU A 13 13.84 34.43 -15.48
N ASP A 14 12.56 34.16 -15.13
CA ASP A 14 11.44 34.32 -16.04
C ASP A 14 10.13 34.51 -15.24
N ALA A 15 9.24 35.38 -15.74
CA ALA A 15 8.13 35.96 -15.01
C ALA A 15 6.93 35.00 -14.82
N GLY A 16 7.02 34.24 -13.78
CA GLY A 16 6.04 33.34 -13.16
C GLY A 16 6.75 32.69 -11.98
N LYS A 17 6.15 32.54 -10.80
CA LYS A 17 6.81 31.95 -9.64
C LYS A 17 7.70 30.79 -10.08
N ALA A 18 9.02 30.96 -9.96
CA ALA A 18 9.98 29.94 -10.35
C ALA A 18 9.62 28.62 -9.67
N ALA A 19 9.57 27.54 -10.43
CA ALA A 19 9.25 26.23 -9.88
C ALA A 19 10.29 25.87 -8.81
N GLU A 20 9.82 25.54 -7.61
CA GLU A 20 10.68 25.13 -6.49
C GLU A 20 11.53 23.93 -6.90
N ARG A 21 12.80 23.92 -6.51
CA ARG A 21 13.74 22.85 -6.87
C ARG A 21 14.15 22.05 -5.64
N TYR A 22 14.10 20.75 -5.78
CA TYR A 22 14.49 19.77 -4.76
C TYR A 22 15.55 18.81 -5.30
N GLU A 23 16.41 18.33 -4.44
CA GLU A 23 17.31 17.22 -4.76
C GLU A 23 16.52 15.92 -4.88
N LEU A 24 15.48 15.77 -4.02
CA LEU A 24 14.62 14.59 -4.00
C LEU A 24 13.15 14.99 -3.80
N VAL A 25 12.27 14.48 -4.67
CA VAL A 25 10.82 14.47 -4.44
C VAL A 25 10.34 13.04 -4.21
N ILE A 26 9.59 12.85 -3.13
CA ILE A 26 8.97 11.56 -2.78
C ILE A 26 7.46 11.66 -3.04
N ILE A 27 6.94 10.78 -3.88
CA ILE A 27 5.53 10.72 -4.25
C ILE A 27 4.84 9.62 -3.43
N GLY A 28 4.15 10.00 -2.37
CA GLY A 28 3.46 9.11 -1.47
C GLY A 28 3.94 9.20 -0.02
N GLY A 29 2.98 9.40 0.90
CA GLY A 29 3.21 9.59 2.34
C GLY A 29 2.95 8.34 3.19
N GLY A 30 3.05 7.14 2.61
CA GLY A 30 2.97 5.88 3.34
C GLY A 30 4.30 5.48 4.01
N PRO A 31 4.37 4.29 4.63
CA PRO A 31 5.58 3.81 5.33
C PRO A 31 6.85 3.84 4.47
N ALA A 32 6.75 3.51 3.18
CA ALA A 32 7.89 3.57 2.25
C ALA A 32 8.38 5.01 2.06
N GLY A 33 7.48 5.92 1.70
CA GLY A 33 7.84 7.33 1.44
C GLY A 33 8.34 8.05 2.69
N LEU A 34 7.67 7.87 3.83
CA LEU A 34 8.09 8.50 5.09
C LEU A 34 9.44 7.93 5.59
N THR A 35 9.68 6.63 5.41
CA THR A 35 10.99 6.04 5.73
C THR A 35 12.06 6.59 4.78
N ALA A 36 11.78 6.68 3.48
CA ALA A 36 12.71 7.30 2.54
C ALA A 36 13.05 8.74 2.94
N ALA A 37 12.05 9.53 3.35
CA ALA A 37 12.24 10.89 3.83
C ALA A 37 13.12 10.99 5.10
N ILE A 38 13.00 10.02 6.04
CA ILE A 38 13.87 9.95 7.23
C ILE A 38 15.33 9.75 6.79
N TYR A 39 15.59 8.81 5.88
CA TYR A 39 16.96 8.52 5.42
C TYR A 39 17.54 9.68 4.62
N ALA A 40 16.78 10.24 3.69
CA ALA A 40 17.19 11.41 2.89
C ALA A 40 17.47 12.64 3.75
N GLY A 41 16.59 12.94 4.72
CA GLY A 41 16.80 14.04 5.65
C GLY A 41 18.05 13.86 6.53
N ARG A 42 18.35 12.64 6.96
CA ARG A 42 19.60 12.31 7.68
C ARG A 42 20.85 12.52 6.82
N ALA A 43 20.74 12.25 5.52
CA ALA A 43 21.78 12.54 4.52
C ALA A 43 21.86 14.03 4.11
N ARG A 44 20.96 14.88 4.66
CA ARG A 44 20.84 16.31 4.36
C ARG A 44 20.46 16.62 2.91
N ILE A 45 19.75 15.71 2.28
CA ILE A 45 19.17 15.89 0.95
C ILE A 45 17.93 16.79 1.07
N ALA A 46 17.85 17.84 0.27
CA ALA A 46 16.68 18.71 0.21
C ALA A 46 15.48 17.94 -0.34
N THR A 47 14.60 17.50 0.57
CA THR A 47 13.55 16.52 0.28
C THR A 47 12.16 17.10 0.48
N ARG A 48 11.29 16.95 -0.54
CA ARG A 48 9.86 17.20 -0.46
C ARG A 48 9.09 15.88 -0.56
N VAL A 49 8.08 15.70 0.29
CA VAL A 49 7.17 14.53 0.29
C VAL A 49 5.76 14.98 -0.04
N CYS A 50 5.24 14.59 -1.20
CA CYS A 50 3.85 14.81 -1.59
C CYS A 50 3.00 13.63 -1.09
N THR A 51 2.26 13.83 0.00
CA THR A 51 1.56 12.73 0.70
C THR A 51 0.19 12.39 0.11
N GLY A 52 -0.36 13.29 -0.72
CA GLY A 52 -1.79 13.28 -1.03
C GLY A 52 -2.64 13.74 0.15
N ILE A 53 -3.95 13.55 0.04
CA ILE A 53 -4.94 14.06 1.01
C ILE A 53 -4.81 13.41 2.39
N LEU A 54 -4.36 12.14 2.47
CA LEU A 54 -4.24 11.38 3.72
C LEU A 54 -2.81 10.91 3.94
N PRO A 55 -2.00 11.65 4.71
CA PRO A 55 -0.67 11.23 5.13
C PRO A 55 -0.74 9.92 5.94
N GLY A 56 0.30 9.07 5.82
CA GLY A 56 0.42 7.83 6.60
C GLY A 56 0.06 6.56 5.80
N GLY A 57 -0.64 6.69 4.67
CA GLY A 57 -0.96 5.56 3.80
C GLY A 57 -1.95 4.56 4.44
N GLN A 58 -1.88 3.28 4.03
CA GLN A 58 -2.80 2.25 4.50
C GLN A 58 -2.82 2.00 6.02
N PRO A 59 -1.71 2.10 6.77
CA PRO A 59 -1.74 1.98 8.23
C PRO A 59 -2.76 2.91 8.90
N ASN A 60 -2.98 4.09 8.35
CA ASN A 60 -3.95 5.05 8.88
C ASN A 60 -5.41 4.54 8.88
N ASN A 61 -5.69 3.48 8.12
CA ASN A 61 -7.00 2.82 8.06
C ASN A 61 -7.08 1.57 8.93
N THR A 62 -6.03 1.28 9.72
CA THR A 62 -5.90 0.08 10.55
C THR A 62 -5.94 0.49 12.01
N THR A 63 -6.76 -0.19 12.81
CA THR A 63 -6.91 0.12 14.24
C THR A 63 -5.70 -0.36 15.07
N GLU A 64 -5.07 -1.46 14.68
CA GLU A 64 -3.97 -2.06 15.42
C GLU A 64 -2.95 -2.71 14.47
N VAL A 65 -1.66 -2.49 14.72
CA VAL A 65 -0.53 -3.06 13.99
C VAL A 65 0.36 -3.78 14.99
N ASP A 66 0.25 -5.12 15.02
CA ASP A 66 0.99 -5.98 15.96
C ASP A 66 2.32 -6.51 15.41
N ASN A 67 2.52 -6.39 14.10
CA ASN A 67 3.62 -7.02 13.39
C ASN A 67 4.72 -6.04 12.94
N PHE A 68 4.71 -4.80 13.44
CA PHE A 68 5.81 -3.86 13.21
C PHE A 68 6.78 -3.91 14.39
N PRO A 69 8.07 -4.26 14.17
CA PRO A 69 9.05 -4.40 15.24
C PRO A 69 9.26 -3.12 16.06
N GLY A 70 9.41 -3.26 17.36
CA GLY A 70 9.61 -2.14 18.30
C GLY A 70 8.36 -1.77 19.10
N PHE A 71 7.23 -2.44 18.86
CA PHE A 71 5.96 -2.25 19.56
C PHE A 71 5.47 -3.59 20.12
N PRO A 72 5.96 -4.03 21.29
CA PRO A 72 5.64 -5.35 21.84
C PRO A 72 4.16 -5.53 22.20
N ASP A 73 3.46 -4.43 22.45
CA ASP A 73 2.03 -4.40 22.79
C ASP A 73 1.15 -3.94 21.61
N GLY A 74 1.69 -3.97 20.38
CA GLY A 74 1.04 -3.40 19.21
C GLY A 74 1.06 -1.87 19.18
N VAL A 75 0.55 -1.27 18.14
CA VAL A 75 0.41 0.18 17.98
C VAL A 75 -0.77 0.51 17.09
N ASP A 76 -1.52 1.57 17.44
CA ASP A 76 -2.54 2.12 16.55
C ASP A 76 -1.91 2.55 15.21
N GLY A 77 -2.53 2.16 14.09
CA GLY A 77 -1.95 2.39 12.77
C GLY A 77 -1.80 3.88 12.43
N GLY A 78 -2.74 4.72 12.87
CA GLY A 78 -2.64 6.17 12.73
C GLY A 78 -1.53 6.77 13.59
N GLU A 79 -1.32 6.24 14.80
CA GLU A 79 -0.20 6.65 15.66
C GLU A 79 1.14 6.25 15.04
N LEU A 80 1.26 5.05 14.49
CA LEU A 80 2.47 4.61 13.78
C LEU A 80 2.78 5.55 12.61
N ALA A 81 1.77 5.91 11.82
CA ALA A 81 1.90 6.84 10.70
C ALA A 81 2.37 8.23 11.17
N ARG A 82 1.78 8.76 12.24
CA ARG A 82 2.21 10.05 12.83
C ARG A 82 3.65 10.01 13.33
N ARG A 83 4.11 8.89 13.90
CA ARG A 83 5.50 8.74 14.35
C ARG A 83 6.48 8.75 13.19
N PHE A 84 6.18 8.06 12.09
CA PHE A 84 6.99 8.14 10.88
C PHE A 84 7.08 9.57 10.34
N GLN A 85 5.94 10.26 10.24
CA GLN A 85 5.89 11.63 9.76
C GLN A 85 6.72 12.56 10.65
N SER A 86 6.47 12.58 11.96
CA SER A 86 7.20 13.42 12.91
C SER A 86 8.71 13.13 12.90
N GLN A 87 9.10 11.89 12.66
CA GLN A 87 10.51 11.53 12.52
C GLN A 87 11.12 12.09 11.23
N ALA A 88 10.41 12.07 10.11
CA ALA A 88 10.86 12.64 8.85
C ALA A 88 10.99 14.19 8.94
N GLU A 89 9.98 14.85 9.51
CA GLU A 89 9.98 16.30 9.78
C GLU A 89 11.14 16.72 10.67
N ARG A 90 11.46 15.95 11.71
CA ARG A 90 12.61 16.21 12.60
C ARG A 90 13.93 16.23 11.85
N PHE A 91 14.07 15.51 10.75
CA PHE A 91 15.26 15.52 9.91
C PHE A 91 15.18 16.50 8.73
N GLY A 92 14.16 17.37 8.71
CA GLY A 92 14.05 18.48 7.76
C GLY A 92 13.38 18.14 6.43
N ALA A 93 12.69 16.99 6.33
CA ALA A 93 11.85 16.71 5.17
C ALA A 93 10.63 17.66 5.16
N GLU A 94 10.39 18.31 4.02
CA GLU A 94 9.18 19.10 3.80
C GLU A 94 8.02 18.14 3.42
N ILE A 95 7.02 18.01 4.30
CA ILE A 95 5.89 17.14 4.08
C ILE A 95 4.66 17.97 3.75
N VAL A 96 4.12 17.78 2.55
CA VAL A 96 2.97 18.55 2.05
C VAL A 96 1.78 17.66 1.70
N PRO A 97 0.56 18.06 2.08
CA PRO A 97 -0.66 17.32 1.75
C PRO A 97 -1.12 17.67 0.32
N GLU A 98 -0.24 17.48 -0.65
CA GLU A 98 -0.50 17.74 -2.06
C GLU A 98 -0.58 16.43 -2.83
N THR A 99 -1.52 16.37 -3.78
CA THR A 99 -1.70 15.23 -4.66
C THR A 99 -0.93 15.46 -5.94
N VAL A 100 0.01 14.57 -6.27
CA VAL A 100 0.69 14.61 -7.56
C VAL A 100 -0.31 14.22 -8.65
N THR A 101 -0.43 15.07 -9.67
CA THR A 101 -1.39 14.94 -10.78
C THR A 101 -0.72 14.70 -12.13
N GLY A 102 0.61 14.93 -12.22
CA GLY A 102 1.40 14.69 -13.42
C GLY A 102 2.88 14.60 -13.11
N VAL A 103 3.59 13.85 -13.92
CA VAL A 103 5.06 13.76 -13.89
C VAL A 103 5.60 13.82 -15.31
N ASP A 104 6.84 14.26 -15.47
CA ASP A 104 7.60 14.19 -16.71
C ASP A 104 9.04 13.84 -16.35
N PHE A 105 9.45 12.64 -16.73
CA PHE A 105 10.78 12.09 -16.49
C PHE A 105 11.66 12.10 -17.73
N SER A 106 11.23 12.77 -18.82
CA SER A 106 11.97 12.83 -20.08
C SER A 106 13.21 13.72 -20.00
N GLU A 107 13.17 14.79 -19.18
CA GLU A 107 14.25 15.77 -19.03
C GLU A 107 14.57 16.05 -17.56
N ARG A 108 15.82 16.42 -17.30
CA ARG A 108 16.30 16.78 -15.94
C ARG A 108 16.48 18.30 -15.78
N PRO A 109 16.19 18.82 -14.59
CA PRO A 109 15.52 18.18 -13.47
C PRO A 109 14.09 17.79 -13.82
N PHE A 110 13.61 16.63 -13.30
CA PHE A 110 12.27 16.08 -13.53
C PHE A 110 11.18 17.07 -13.13
N THR A 111 10.05 17.03 -13.84
CA THR A 111 8.89 17.87 -13.53
C THR A 111 7.88 17.06 -12.72
N ILE A 112 7.43 17.60 -11.59
CA ILE A 112 6.38 17.02 -10.76
C ILE A 112 5.26 18.05 -10.61
N GLN A 113 4.08 17.73 -11.11
CA GLN A 113 2.89 18.57 -11.01
C GLN A 113 2.03 18.07 -9.86
N THR A 114 1.59 19.00 -9.03
CA THR A 114 0.62 18.72 -7.96
C THR A 114 -0.68 19.46 -8.22
N ASP A 115 -1.70 19.18 -7.39
CA ASP A 115 -2.96 19.92 -7.38
C ASP A 115 -2.82 21.39 -6.98
N ARG A 116 -1.62 21.83 -6.57
CA ARG A 116 -1.35 23.21 -6.14
C ARG A 116 -0.22 23.88 -6.92
N ASN A 117 0.86 23.15 -7.20
CA ASN A 117 2.11 23.67 -7.71
C ASN A 117 2.75 22.76 -8.75
N THR A 118 3.82 23.26 -9.38
CA THR A 118 4.79 22.46 -10.10
C THR A 118 6.15 22.64 -9.44
N CYS A 119 6.86 21.55 -9.18
CA CYS A 119 8.23 21.57 -8.70
C CYS A 119 9.16 20.76 -9.61
N ARG A 120 10.46 20.97 -9.43
CA ARG A 120 11.53 20.29 -10.17
C ARG A 120 12.36 19.44 -9.21
N ALA A 121 12.71 18.21 -9.63
CA ALA A 121 13.44 17.25 -8.82
C ALA A 121 14.65 16.68 -9.58
N GLN A 122 15.80 16.57 -8.92
CA GLN A 122 16.96 15.86 -9.49
C GLN A 122 16.74 14.33 -9.44
N THR A 123 16.12 13.85 -8.37
CA THR A 123 15.74 12.45 -8.17
C THR A 123 14.31 12.34 -7.66
N VAL A 124 13.67 11.18 -7.93
CA VAL A 124 12.29 10.91 -7.50
C VAL A 124 12.19 9.52 -6.90
N ILE A 125 11.45 9.40 -5.80
CA ILE A 125 11.03 8.11 -5.25
C ILE A 125 9.51 7.98 -5.38
N VAL A 126 9.04 7.01 -6.15
CA VAL A 126 7.62 6.66 -6.26
C VAL A 126 7.27 5.68 -5.14
N ALA A 127 6.42 6.13 -4.20
CA ALA A 127 5.99 5.38 -3.02
C ALA A 127 4.46 5.44 -2.82
N THR A 128 3.72 5.45 -3.93
CA THR A 128 2.26 5.65 -3.98
C THR A 128 1.46 4.47 -3.42
N GLY A 129 2.12 3.31 -3.26
CA GLY A 129 1.51 2.10 -2.71
C GLY A 129 0.54 1.41 -3.66
N ALA A 130 -0.34 0.58 -3.09
CA ALA A 130 -1.37 -0.14 -3.82
C ALA A 130 -2.70 -0.06 -3.04
N ALA A 131 -3.82 -0.30 -3.70
CA ALA A 131 -5.14 -0.36 -3.09
C ALA A 131 -5.74 -1.76 -3.24
N TYR A 132 -6.40 -2.25 -2.21
CA TYR A 132 -7.22 -3.45 -2.32
C TYR A 132 -8.44 -3.16 -3.18
N ARG A 133 -8.75 -4.06 -4.10
CA ARG A 133 -10.01 -4.01 -4.84
C ARG A 133 -11.16 -4.23 -3.88
N ARG A 134 -12.13 -3.32 -3.94
CA ARG A 134 -13.35 -3.39 -3.15
C ARG A 134 -14.41 -4.21 -3.88
N LEU A 135 -15.30 -4.84 -3.10
CA LEU A 135 -16.49 -5.49 -3.62
C LEU A 135 -17.51 -4.45 -4.11
N GLY A 136 -17.51 -3.28 -3.50
CA GLY A 136 -18.47 -2.20 -3.79
C GLY A 136 -19.89 -2.51 -3.34
N ILE A 137 -20.03 -3.24 -2.24
CA ILE A 137 -21.32 -3.72 -1.71
C ILE A 137 -21.71 -3.02 -0.41
N PRO A 138 -23.00 -2.96 -0.08
CA PRO A 138 -23.46 -2.44 1.20
C PRO A 138 -22.77 -3.12 2.39
N GLY A 139 -22.39 -2.32 3.40
CA GLY A 139 -21.74 -2.78 4.61
C GLY A 139 -20.23 -2.93 4.51
N GLU A 140 -19.63 -3.05 3.31
CA GLU A 140 -18.18 -3.20 3.17
C GLU A 140 -17.42 -2.04 3.82
N ASP A 141 -17.72 -0.81 3.45
CA ASP A 141 -17.03 0.37 4.01
C ASP A 141 -17.35 0.61 5.49
N LYS A 142 -18.60 0.33 5.91
CA LYS A 142 -19.02 0.44 7.32
C LYS A 142 -18.18 -0.42 8.23
N PHE A 143 -17.86 -1.64 7.79
CA PHE A 143 -17.17 -2.64 8.60
C PHE A 143 -15.69 -2.79 8.27
N TYR A 144 -15.13 -1.99 7.35
CA TYR A 144 -13.72 -2.04 7.04
C TYR A 144 -12.87 -1.68 8.27
N GLY A 145 -11.94 -2.57 8.67
CA GLY A 145 -11.22 -2.49 9.93
C GLY A 145 -12.04 -2.83 11.19
N ARG A 146 -13.32 -3.26 11.03
CA ARG A 146 -14.22 -3.66 12.12
C ARG A 146 -14.95 -4.97 11.83
N GLY A 147 -14.26 -5.86 11.12
CA GLY A 147 -14.80 -7.13 10.69
C GLY A 147 -14.65 -7.41 9.21
N VAL A 148 -14.43 -6.41 8.36
CA VAL A 148 -13.98 -6.57 6.99
C VAL A 148 -12.49 -6.24 6.90
N SER A 149 -11.69 -7.16 6.37
CA SER A 149 -10.26 -7.05 6.21
C SER A 149 -9.80 -7.50 4.82
N SER A 150 -8.58 -7.13 4.46
CA SER A 150 -7.86 -7.62 3.28
C SER A 150 -6.45 -8.10 3.61
N CYS A 151 -6.15 -8.35 4.90
CA CYS A 151 -4.86 -8.82 5.36
C CYS A 151 -5.03 -9.85 6.49
N ALA A 152 -4.95 -11.14 6.18
CA ALA A 152 -5.05 -12.18 7.21
C ALA A 152 -3.83 -12.21 8.15
N THR A 153 -2.64 -11.86 7.64
CA THR A 153 -1.42 -11.76 8.47
C THR A 153 -1.48 -10.58 9.45
N CYS A 154 -2.29 -9.56 9.18
CA CYS A 154 -2.50 -8.44 10.07
C CYS A 154 -3.57 -8.76 11.12
N ASP A 155 -4.71 -9.27 10.68
CA ASP A 155 -5.94 -9.31 11.48
C ASP A 155 -6.35 -10.72 11.91
N GLY A 156 -5.71 -11.79 11.39
CA GLY A 156 -6.13 -13.17 11.62
C GLY A 156 -6.13 -13.58 13.09
N PHE A 157 -5.23 -13.03 13.90
CA PHE A 157 -5.15 -13.30 15.33
C PHE A 157 -6.44 -12.90 16.09
N PHE A 158 -7.12 -11.84 15.68
CA PHE A 158 -8.37 -11.37 16.33
C PHE A 158 -9.57 -12.30 16.09
N TYR A 159 -9.40 -13.30 15.22
CA TYR A 159 -10.45 -14.27 14.88
C TYR A 159 -10.20 -15.66 15.46
N GLN A 160 -9.50 -15.72 16.59
CA GLN A 160 -9.31 -16.98 17.31
C GLN A 160 -10.65 -17.57 17.72
N ASP A 161 -10.85 -18.87 17.40
CA ASP A 161 -12.07 -19.65 17.67
C ASP A 161 -13.36 -19.06 17.08
N LYS A 162 -13.23 -18.24 16.02
CA LYS A 162 -14.35 -17.60 15.30
C LYS A 162 -14.54 -18.19 13.91
N GLN A 163 -15.69 -17.88 13.31
CA GLN A 163 -15.98 -18.24 11.93
C GLN A 163 -15.70 -17.07 11.01
N VAL A 164 -14.93 -17.30 9.94
CA VAL A 164 -14.60 -16.26 8.99
C VAL A 164 -14.93 -16.67 7.56
N VAL A 165 -15.22 -15.69 6.70
CA VAL A 165 -15.35 -15.91 5.27
C VAL A 165 -14.15 -15.30 4.54
N VAL A 166 -13.71 -15.98 3.49
CA VAL A 166 -12.70 -15.53 2.54
C VAL A 166 -13.34 -15.38 1.18
N ILE A 167 -13.27 -14.20 0.60
CA ILE A 167 -13.84 -13.89 -0.71
C ILE A 167 -12.73 -13.86 -1.74
N GLY A 168 -12.73 -14.84 -2.65
CA GLY A 168 -11.72 -14.95 -3.70
C GLY A 168 -11.51 -16.39 -4.15
N GLY A 169 -10.56 -16.61 -5.07
CA GLY A 169 -10.28 -17.96 -5.60
C GLY A 169 -8.93 -18.05 -6.32
N GLY A 170 -8.05 -17.06 -6.13
CA GLY A 170 -6.66 -17.07 -6.59
C GLY A 170 -5.69 -17.53 -5.51
N ASP A 171 -4.39 -17.55 -5.83
CA ASP A 171 -3.32 -17.98 -4.91
C ASP A 171 -3.36 -17.23 -3.58
N THR A 172 -3.50 -15.91 -3.62
CA THR A 172 -3.60 -15.09 -2.40
C THR A 172 -4.77 -15.54 -1.53
N ALA A 173 -5.97 -15.71 -2.09
CA ALA A 173 -7.14 -16.11 -1.32
C ALA A 173 -6.95 -17.47 -0.65
N MET A 174 -6.33 -18.43 -1.35
CA MET A 174 -6.08 -19.77 -0.79
C MET A 174 -4.97 -19.76 0.27
N ASN A 175 -3.88 -19.02 0.02
CA ASN A 175 -2.81 -18.85 1.00
C ASN A 175 -3.32 -18.23 2.30
N GLU A 176 -4.10 -17.16 2.18
CA GLU A 176 -4.65 -16.45 3.33
C GLU A 176 -5.75 -17.24 4.04
N ALA A 177 -6.57 -18.02 3.30
CA ALA A 177 -7.53 -18.95 3.90
C ALA A 177 -6.82 -20.02 4.74
N LEU A 178 -5.74 -20.61 4.19
CA LEU A 178 -4.89 -21.56 4.93
C LEU A 178 -4.24 -20.91 6.16
N PHE A 179 -3.79 -19.68 6.06
CA PHE A 179 -3.22 -18.95 7.19
C PHE A 179 -4.26 -18.74 8.30
N LEU A 180 -5.47 -18.32 7.94
CA LEU A 180 -6.58 -18.09 8.89
C LEU A 180 -6.96 -19.34 9.66
N THR A 181 -6.79 -20.55 9.11
CA THR A 181 -7.09 -21.81 9.84
C THR A 181 -6.22 -22.03 11.08
N LYS A 182 -5.11 -21.26 11.24
CA LYS A 182 -4.29 -21.30 12.46
C LYS A 182 -5.03 -20.71 13.67
N PHE A 183 -5.97 -19.81 13.44
CA PHE A 183 -6.72 -19.07 14.44
C PHE A 183 -8.20 -19.43 14.43
N ALA A 184 -8.83 -19.30 13.27
CA ALA A 184 -10.26 -19.50 13.12
C ALA A 184 -10.70 -20.95 13.38
N GLU A 185 -11.89 -21.09 13.95
CA GLU A 185 -12.58 -22.37 14.07
C GLU A 185 -12.95 -22.89 12.67
N LYS A 186 -13.46 -21.99 11.82
CA LYS A 186 -13.93 -22.31 10.47
C LYS A 186 -13.64 -21.18 9.49
N VAL A 187 -13.24 -21.55 8.27
CA VAL A 187 -13.02 -20.63 7.15
C VAL A 187 -13.94 -21.06 6.00
N THR A 188 -14.84 -20.18 5.57
CA THR A 188 -15.70 -20.45 4.40
C THR A 188 -15.20 -19.62 3.22
N VAL A 189 -14.69 -20.29 2.19
CA VAL A 189 -14.26 -19.62 0.95
C VAL A 189 -15.46 -19.43 0.03
N ILE A 190 -15.78 -18.17 -0.25
CA ILE A 190 -16.87 -17.80 -1.18
C ILE A 190 -16.24 -17.45 -2.53
N HIS A 191 -16.59 -18.25 -3.55
CA HIS A 191 -16.05 -18.06 -4.89
C HIS A 191 -17.14 -18.01 -5.96
N ARG A 192 -17.03 -17.02 -6.88
CA ARG A 192 -18.03 -16.78 -7.93
C ARG A 192 -18.06 -17.81 -9.06
N ARG A 193 -17.15 -18.79 -9.07
CA ARG A 193 -17.02 -19.87 -10.06
C ARG A 193 -17.09 -21.22 -9.37
N SER A 194 -17.22 -22.28 -10.18
CA SER A 194 -17.23 -23.67 -9.71
C SER A 194 -15.83 -24.26 -9.47
N GLU A 195 -14.78 -23.50 -9.78
CA GLU A 195 -13.38 -23.93 -9.62
C GLU A 195 -12.46 -22.77 -9.28
N LEU A 196 -11.39 -23.05 -8.57
CA LEU A 196 -10.38 -22.07 -8.17
C LEU A 196 -9.45 -21.75 -9.35
N ARG A 197 -8.92 -20.53 -9.35
CA ARG A 197 -7.83 -20.10 -10.24
C ARG A 197 -6.44 -20.26 -9.59
N ALA A 198 -6.40 -20.58 -8.32
CA ALA A 198 -5.17 -20.82 -7.58
C ALA A 198 -4.35 -21.96 -8.19
N THR A 199 -3.06 -21.96 -7.96
CA THR A 199 -2.17 -23.06 -8.36
C THR A 199 -2.56 -24.37 -7.68
N LYS A 200 -2.29 -25.50 -8.31
CA LYS A 200 -2.72 -26.84 -7.84
C LYS A 200 -2.28 -27.12 -6.41
N ILE A 201 -1.07 -26.72 -6.04
CA ILE A 201 -0.54 -26.94 -4.68
C ILE A 201 -1.38 -26.23 -3.60
N PHE A 202 -1.87 -25.00 -3.87
CA PHE A 202 -2.75 -24.30 -2.94
C PHE A 202 -4.15 -24.91 -2.92
N GLN A 203 -4.68 -25.35 -4.07
CA GLN A 203 -5.96 -26.05 -4.14
C GLN A 203 -5.94 -27.31 -3.30
N GLU A 204 -4.95 -28.18 -3.50
CA GLU A 204 -4.80 -29.45 -2.76
C GLU A 204 -4.75 -29.23 -1.25
N ARG A 205 -3.93 -28.25 -0.80
CA ARG A 205 -3.82 -27.90 0.62
C ARG A 205 -5.13 -27.37 1.19
N ALA A 206 -5.84 -26.53 0.45
CA ALA A 206 -7.11 -25.96 0.90
C ALA A 206 -8.20 -27.01 0.97
N PHE A 207 -8.30 -27.90 -0.04
CA PHE A 207 -9.28 -29.01 -0.04
C PHE A 207 -9.00 -30.07 1.04
N ALA A 208 -7.73 -30.30 1.39
CA ALA A 208 -7.35 -31.22 2.45
C ALA A 208 -7.54 -30.65 3.86
N ASN A 209 -7.79 -29.37 4.03
CA ASN A 209 -7.91 -28.75 5.34
C ASN A 209 -9.35 -28.85 5.88
N PRO A 210 -9.59 -29.57 7.00
CA PRO A 210 -10.94 -29.81 7.53
C PRO A 210 -11.63 -28.55 8.06
N LYS A 211 -10.91 -27.45 8.25
CA LYS A 211 -11.47 -26.17 8.68
C LYS A 211 -11.95 -25.31 7.51
N ILE A 212 -11.65 -25.69 6.25
CA ILE A 212 -12.00 -24.91 5.07
C ILE A 212 -13.20 -25.53 4.34
N ASP A 213 -14.27 -24.78 4.26
CA ASP A 213 -15.42 -25.07 3.40
C ASP A 213 -15.47 -24.15 2.19
N PHE A 214 -16.11 -24.59 1.12
CA PHE A 214 -16.25 -23.82 -0.12
C PHE A 214 -17.72 -23.56 -0.44
N LEU A 215 -18.06 -22.31 -0.69
CA LEU A 215 -19.33 -21.88 -1.25
C LEU A 215 -19.10 -21.42 -2.70
N TRP A 216 -19.37 -22.35 -3.60
CA TRP A 216 -19.15 -22.19 -5.03
C TRP A 216 -20.24 -21.38 -5.71
N ASP A 217 -19.93 -20.86 -6.91
CA ASP A 217 -20.85 -20.14 -7.77
C ASP A 217 -21.61 -19.02 -7.02
N SER A 218 -20.95 -18.41 -6.04
CA SER A 218 -21.58 -17.48 -5.10
C SER A 218 -20.82 -16.16 -5.03
N VAL A 219 -21.59 -15.08 -4.93
CA VAL A 219 -21.09 -13.72 -4.71
C VAL A 219 -21.69 -13.15 -3.43
N VAL A 220 -20.90 -12.37 -2.71
CA VAL A 220 -21.41 -11.62 -1.56
C VAL A 220 -22.07 -10.35 -2.08
N GLU A 221 -23.27 -10.07 -1.62
CA GLU A 221 -24.07 -8.90 -1.99
C GLU A 221 -24.15 -7.85 -0.89
N GLU A 222 -23.95 -8.26 0.36
CA GLU A 222 -23.98 -7.35 1.52
C GLU A 222 -23.22 -7.97 2.70
N VAL A 223 -22.53 -7.10 3.44
CA VAL A 223 -21.96 -7.42 4.75
C VAL A 223 -22.91 -6.93 5.84
N LEU A 224 -23.26 -7.82 6.75
CA LEU A 224 -24.30 -7.61 7.76
C LEU A 224 -23.70 -7.49 9.15
N GLY A 225 -24.30 -6.65 9.97
CA GLY A 225 -23.91 -6.45 11.36
C GLY A 225 -24.45 -5.14 11.91
N ASP A 226 -24.18 -4.92 13.19
CA ASP A 226 -24.49 -3.65 13.86
C ASP A 226 -23.21 -2.86 14.16
N GLN A 227 -22.49 -3.21 15.21
CA GLN A 227 -21.18 -2.62 15.53
C GLN A 227 -20.03 -3.41 14.89
N THR A 228 -20.18 -4.72 14.76
CA THR A 228 -19.24 -5.64 14.12
C THR A 228 -19.99 -6.51 13.11
N VAL A 229 -19.23 -7.21 12.26
CA VAL A 229 -19.78 -8.17 11.31
C VAL A 229 -20.45 -9.33 12.06
N THR A 230 -21.63 -9.77 11.58
CA THR A 230 -22.35 -10.94 12.10
C THR A 230 -22.70 -11.93 10.99
N GLY A 231 -22.53 -11.53 9.73
CA GLY A 231 -22.82 -12.39 8.58
C GLY A 231 -22.66 -11.67 7.26
N VAL A 232 -22.86 -12.43 6.20
CA VAL A 232 -22.93 -11.91 4.83
C VAL A 232 -24.16 -12.47 4.12
N ARG A 233 -24.78 -11.63 3.26
CA ARG A 233 -25.78 -12.12 2.30
C ARG A 233 -25.04 -12.52 1.02
N VAL A 234 -25.32 -13.74 0.57
CA VAL A 234 -24.71 -14.30 -0.63
C VAL A 234 -25.79 -14.66 -1.64
N ARG A 235 -25.46 -14.55 -2.92
CA ARG A 235 -26.31 -15.01 -4.02
C ARG A 235 -25.55 -16.02 -4.87
N ASN A 236 -26.19 -17.16 -5.14
CA ASN A 236 -25.68 -18.11 -6.10
C ASN A 236 -25.88 -17.56 -7.53
N VAL A 237 -24.81 -17.45 -8.30
CA VAL A 237 -24.85 -16.81 -9.63
C VAL A 237 -25.51 -17.69 -10.70
N LYS A 238 -25.67 -19.01 -10.45
CA LYS A 238 -26.32 -19.93 -11.38
C LYS A 238 -27.81 -20.05 -11.13
N THR A 239 -28.22 -20.15 -9.86
CA THR A 239 -29.62 -20.35 -9.49
C THR A 239 -30.35 -19.05 -9.18
N GLY A 240 -29.62 -17.97 -8.85
CA GLY A 240 -30.18 -16.72 -8.35
C GLY A 240 -30.63 -16.77 -6.89
N GLU A 241 -30.52 -17.92 -6.23
CA GLU A 241 -30.91 -18.10 -4.85
C GLU A 241 -30.03 -17.29 -3.90
N THR A 242 -30.66 -16.61 -2.94
CA THR A 242 -29.99 -15.86 -1.89
C THR A 242 -30.04 -16.60 -0.56
N SER A 243 -28.93 -16.56 0.17
CA SER A 243 -28.82 -17.16 1.51
C SER A 243 -27.95 -16.29 2.42
N MET A 244 -27.96 -16.62 3.71
CA MET A 244 -27.17 -15.96 4.73
C MET A 244 -26.06 -16.89 5.21
N VAL A 245 -24.84 -16.38 5.26
CA VAL A 245 -23.69 -17.06 5.87
C VAL A 245 -23.33 -16.31 7.13
N LYS A 246 -23.45 -16.96 8.29
CA LYS A 246 -23.02 -16.43 9.57
C LYS A 246 -21.49 -16.36 9.58
N THR A 247 -20.93 -15.24 10.00
CA THR A 247 -19.49 -15.04 10.11
C THR A 247 -19.16 -13.88 11.05
N ASP A 248 -18.03 -13.97 11.72
CA ASP A 248 -17.51 -12.91 12.59
C ASP A 248 -16.53 -11.98 11.84
N GLY A 249 -16.03 -12.43 10.67
CA GLY A 249 -15.10 -11.65 9.86
C GLY A 249 -15.15 -11.99 8.38
N VAL A 250 -14.87 -10.99 7.56
CA VAL A 250 -14.88 -11.05 6.09
C VAL A 250 -13.51 -10.64 5.57
N PHE A 251 -12.82 -11.55 4.89
CA PHE A 251 -11.52 -11.31 4.30
C PHE A 251 -11.63 -11.25 2.76
N VAL A 252 -11.30 -10.10 2.17
CA VAL A 252 -11.52 -9.85 0.74
C VAL A 252 -10.22 -9.97 -0.05
N TYR A 253 -10.14 -10.98 -0.95
CA TYR A 253 -8.97 -11.25 -1.80
C TYR A 253 -9.36 -11.37 -3.27
N ILE A 254 -9.89 -10.29 -3.83
CA ILE A 254 -10.30 -10.20 -5.24
C ILE A 254 -9.29 -9.49 -6.12
N GLY A 255 -8.12 -9.18 -5.58
CA GLY A 255 -6.98 -8.53 -6.22
C GLY A 255 -6.60 -7.23 -5.55
N MET A 256 -5.43 -6.74 -5.95
CA MET A 256 -4.93 -5.41 -5.61
C MET A 256 -4.68 -4.62 -6.87
N GLU A 257 -4.59 -3.33 -6.73
CA GLU A 257 -4.34 -2.38 -7.80
C GLU A 257 -3.22 -1.43 -7.35
N PRO A 258 -2.03 -1.52 -7.96
CA PRO A 258 -0.96 -0.59 -7.66
C PRO A 258 -1.37 0.82 -8.11
N LYS A 259 -1.02 1.82 -7.31
CA LYS A 259 -1.29 3.23 -7.64
C LYS A 259 -0.21 3.77 -8.57
N SER A 260 -0.12 3.19 -9.76
CA SER A 260 0.89 3.43 -10.78
C SER A 260 0.35 4.10 -12.04
N SER A 261 -0.96 4.36 -12.13
CA SER A 261 -1.61 4.90 -13.33
C SER A 261 -0.98 6.20 -13.83
N LEU A 262 -0.41 7.01 -12.94
CA LEU A 262 0.29 8.25 -13.27
C LEU A 262 1.61 8.02 -14.02
N PHE A 263 2.15 6.81 -13.99
CA PHE A 263 3.48 6.47 -14.48
C PHE A 263 3.46 5.53 -15.70
N VAL A 264 2.28 5.29 -16.30
CA VAL A 264 2.09 4.31 -17.39
C VAL A 264 3.00 4.59 -18.60
N ASP A 265 3.15 5.86 -18.99
CA ASP A 265 3.95 6.27 -20.13
C ASP A 265 5.37 6.73 -19.72
N GLU A 266 5.68 6.71 -18.44
CA GLU A 266 6.93 7.24 -17.88
C GLU A 266 7.87 6.14 -17.37
N LEU A 267 7.32 5.04 -16.86
CA LEU A 267 8.08 3.94 -16.26
C LEU A 267 7.62 2.58 -16.82
N GLU A 268 8.53 1.61 -16.80
CA GLU A 268 8.19 0.24 -17.11
C GLU A 268 7.29 -0.36 -16.01
N LEU A 269 6.14 -0.92 -16.43
CA LEU A 269 5.19 -1.60 -15.56
C LEU A 269 5.09 -3.08 -15.97
N ASP A 270 4.81 -3.95 -14.99
CA ASP A 270 4.49 -5.35 -15.27
C ASP A 270 3.04 -5.52 -15.79
N ASP A 271 2.68 -6.76 -16.20
CA ASP A 271 1.34 -7.10 -16.71
C ASP A 271 0.20 -6.82 -15.70
N ASN A 272 0.51 -6.62 -14.42
CA ASN A 272 -0.44 -6.30 -13.36
C ASN A 272 -0.41 -4.82 -12.96
N GLY A 273 0.40 -4.01 -13.63
CA GLY A 273 0.54 -2.58 -13.42
C GLY A 273 1.51 -2.19 -12.29
N TYR A 274 2.28 -3.12 -11.72
CA TYR A 274 3.31 -2.78 -10.75
C TYR A 274 4.53 -2.17 -11.44
N ILE A 275 5.16 -1.17 -10.79
CA ILE A 275 6.39 -0.57 -11.32
C ILE A 275 7.51 -1.62 -11.26
N VAL A 276 8.13 -1.88 -12.40
CA VAL A 276 9.28 -2.78 -12.48
C VAL A 276 10.50 -2.10 -11.85
N SER A 277 11.05 -2.73 -10.81
CA SER A 277 12.27 -2.25 -10.15
C SER A 277 13.21 -3.41 -9.83
N ASN A 278 14.51 -3.11 -9.73
CA ASN A 278 15.49 -4.10 -9.30
C ASN A 278 15.62 -4.15 -7.77
N GLN A 279 16.49 -5.02 -7.25
CA GLN A 279 16.71 -5.18 -5.80
C GLN A 279 17.25 -3.90 -5.11
N ARG A 280 17.75 -2.93 -5.87
CA ARG A 280 18.21 -1.63 -5.40
C ARG A 280 17.16 -0.53 -5.61
N GLN A 281 15.94 -0.90 -5.93
CA GLN A 281 14.79 -0.01 -6.15
C GLN A 281 14.91 0.92 -7.38
N HIS A 282 15.88 0.68 -8.28
CA HIS A 282 15.98 1.43 -9.53
C HIS A 282 14.89 1.01 -10.51
N THR A 283 14.24 1.99 -11.13
CA THR A 283 13.25 1.82 -12.20
C THR A 283 13.92 1.81 -13.59
N SER A 284 13.12 1.84 -14.65
CA SER A 284 13.59 2.00 -16.04
C SER A 284 14.23 3.37 -16.31
N VAL A 285 13.93 4.39 -15.49
CA VAL A 285 14.50 5.74 -15.63
C VAL A 285 15.58 5.98 -14.58
N PRO A 286 16.86 6.23 -14.95
CA PRO A 286 17.93 6.56 -14.01
C PRO A 286 17.54 7.75 -13.12
N GLY A 287 17.78 7.69 -11.80
CA GLY A 287 17.39 8.73 -10.85
C GLY A 287 15.93 8.71 -10.42
N VAL A 288 15.12 7.78 -10.96
CA VAL A 288 13.78 7.48 -10.47
C VAL A 288 13.78 6.11 -9.81
N PHE A 289 13.27 6.03 -8.58
CA PHE A 289 13.21 4.82 -7.75
C PHE A 289 11.76 4.50 -7.39
N ALA A 290 11.47 3.22 -7.12
CA ALA A 290 10.16 2.79 -6.67
C ALA A 290 10.26 2.01 -5.36
N ALA A 291 9.38 2.28 -4.38
CA ALA A 291 9.43 1.65 -3.06
C ALA A 291 8.03 1.35 -2.52
N GLY A 292 7.92 0.33 -1.69
CA GLY A 292 6.66 -0.13 -1.09
C GLY A 292 5.78 -0.89 -2.08
N ASP A 293 4.49 -0.90 -1.79
CA ASP A 293 3.53 -1.78 -2.47
C ASP A 293 3.30 -1.43 -3.95
N VAL A 294 3.73 -0.28 -4.43
CA VAL A 294 3.61 0.09 -5.85
C VAL A 294 4.53 -0.75 -6.75
N GLN A 295 5.58 -1.35 -6.17
CA GLN A 295 6.52 -2.25 -6.84
C GLN A 295 6.55 -3.66 -6.23
N ASP A 296 5.88 -3.88 -5.07
CA ASP A 296 5.84 -5.19 -4.41
C ASP A 296 4.46 -5.86 -4.54
N PRO A 297 4.28 -6.79 -5.50
CA PRO A 297 3.03 -7.52 -5.64
C PRO A 297 2.86 -8.64 -4.58
N ARG A 298 3.86 -8.91 -3.74
CA ARG A 298 3.94 -10.12 -2.92
C ARG A 298 3.73 -9.90 -1.42
N TYR A 299 4.58 -9.06 -0.79
CA TYR A 299 4.65 -9.00 0.68
C TYR A 299 3.67 -8.00 1.29
N ARG A 300 3.68 -6.76 0.82
CA ARG A 300 2.71 -5.73 1.21
C ARG A 300 2.58 -5.57 2.72
N GLN A 301 3.73 -5.44 3.40
CA GLN A 301 3.82 -5.24 4.83
C GLN A 301 4.43 -3.87 5.15
N VAL A 302 4.05 -3.28 6.29
CA VAL A 302 4.61 -2.00 6.74
C VAL A 302 6.13 -2.05 6.83
N VAL A 303 6.67 -3.14 7.38
CA VAL A 303 8.12 -3.31 7.54
C VAL A 303 8.85 -3.50 6.22
N THR A 304 8.29 -4.22 5.25
CA THR A 304 8.92 -4.38 3.91
C THR A 304 8.85 -3.09 3.12
N ALA A 305 7.74 -2.36 3.21
CA ALA A 305 7.59 -1.04 2.60
C ALA A 305 8.60 -0.05 3.20
N ALA A 306 8.77 -0.01 4.52
CA ALA A 306 9.79 0.80 5.17
C ALA A 306 11.21 0.41 4.72
N GLY A 307 11.50 -0.90 4.63
CA GLY A 307 12.80 -1.41 4.17
C GLY A 307 13.13 -0.96 2.74
N THR A 308 12.18 -1.10 1.81
CA THR A 308 12.39 -0.65 0.42
C THR A 308 12.49 0.87 0.31
N GLY A 309 11.76 1.63 1.14
CA GLY A 309 11.90 3.08 1.24
C GLY A 309 13.29 3.50 1.69
N ALA A 310 13.88 2.81 2.67
CA ALA A 310 15.26 3.05 3.11
C ALA A 310 16.26 2.78 1.98
N ILE A 311 16.10 1.65 1.25
CA ILE A 311 16.97 1.31 0.12
C ILE A 311 16.89 2.39 -0.97
N ALA A 312 15.67 2.79 -1.37
CA ALA A 312 15.47 3.80 -2.39
C ALA A 312 16.15 5.15 -2.04
N ALA A 313 16.06 5.57 -0.77
CA ALA A 313 16.72 6.80 -0.32
C ALA A 313 18.25 6.73 -0.35
N LEU A 314 18.82 5.59 0.06
CA LEU A 314 20.27 5.35 -0.01
C LEU A 314 20.79 5.31 -1.45
N GLU A 315 20.01 4.75 -2.37
CA GLU A 315 20.36 4.75 -3.80
C GLU A 315 20.18 6.14 -4.43
N ALA A 316 19.17 6.92 -4.00
CA ALA A 316 19.02 8.31 -4.42
C ALA A 316 20.20 9.18 -3.94
N GLU A 317 20.67 8.99 -2.69
CA GLU A 317 21.87 9.67 -2.16
C GLU A 317 23.11 9.35 -3.02
N ARG A 318 23.34 8.08 -3.35
CA ARG A 318 24.46 7.69 -4.23
C ARG A 318 24.35 8.32 -5.60
N TYR A 319 23.15 8.27 -6.19
CA TYR A 319 22.90 8.83 -7.50
C TYR A 319 23.21 10.33 -7.55
N LEU A 320 22.77 11.09 -6.53
CA LEU A 320 23.07 12.53 -6.41
C LEU A 320 24.56 12.79 -6.24
N GLY A 321 25.28 11.95 -5.48
CA GLY A 321 26.72 12.04 -5.31
C GLY A 321 27.50 11.78 -6.61
N ASP A 322 27.03 10.84 -7.44
CA ASP A 322 27.65 10.50 -8.72
C ASP A 322 27.31 11.48 -9.85
N HIS A 323 26.24 12.31 -9.68
CA HIS A 323 25.72 13.24 -10.69
C HIS A 323 25.49 14.65 -10.12
N PRO A 324 26.53 15.31 -9.58
CA PRO A 324 26.39 16.65 -8.97
C PRO A 324 25.94 17.66 -10.01
N GLY A 325 24.80 18.31 -9.77
CA GLY A 325 24.32 19.44 -10.57
C GLY A 325 23.52 19.08 -11.84
N GLN A 326 23.09 17.84 -11.97
CA GLN A 326 22.13 17.42 -13.02
C GLN A 326 20.70 17.75 -12.66
#